data_3fefb0b1aa07ae94107149e996b0d161
#
_entry.id   3fefb0b1aa07ae94107149e996b0d161
#
_cell.length_a   1.000
_cell.length_b   1.000
_cell.length_c   1.000
_cell.angle_alpha   90.00
_cell.angle_beta   90.00
_cell.angle_gamma   90.00
#
_symmetry.space_group_name_H-M   'P 1'
#
loop_
_entity.id
_entity.type
_entity.pdbx_description
1 polymer ?
#
loop_
_entity_poly.entity_id
_entity_poly.type
_entity_poly.pdbx_seq_one_letter_code
_entity_poly.pdbx_strand_id
1 'polypeptide(L)'
;MKTKWWVTACVTALLALTCCAAVAQNDQNRGQSKKQYRQFNQNQQQAARAYYNQHQDHPVFRHPDQWNNDYESRIRPGYVLDDDMRRMSQPAPDDMIRGMGRAPRGYRYIVVGGHVVLVDNGYRVHDAIHFEISVGH
;
A
#
# COMPACT_ATOMS: atom_id res chain seq x y z
N MET A 1 44.44 -55.26 31.93
CA MET A 1 43.04 -55.42 32.14
C MET A 1 42.45 -54.21 32.73
N LYS A 2 42.69 -53.21 32.18
CA LYS A 2 42.52 -52.02 32.91
C LYS A 2 42.48 -50.99 32.00
N THR A 3 41.63 -50.11 32.16
CA THR A 3 41.67 -49.01 31.36
C THR A 3 40.84 -49.05 30.12
N LYS A 4 39.71 -48.58 30.24
CA LYS A 4 39.06 -48.02 29.10
C LYS A 4 37.87 -47.19 29.53
N TRP A 5 38.17 -46.20 30.34
CA TRP A 5 37.15 -45.31 30.85
C TRP A 5 37.45 -43.83 30.63
N TRP A 6 37.98 -43.52 29.45
CA TRP A 6 38.39 -42.15 29.19
C TRP A 6 37.94 -41.66 27.81
N VAL A 7 36.73 -42.00 27.44
CA VAL A 7 36.23 -41.40 26.18
C VAL A 7 34.73 -41.18 26.33
N THR A 8 34.32 -40.29 27.18
CA THR A 8 32.95 -39.80 27.17
C THR A 8 32.86 -38.50 27.96
N ALA A 9 33.52 -37.48 27.50
CA ALA A 9 33.29 -36.14 28.05
C ALA A 9 33.80 -35.10 27.07
N CYS A 10 33.19 -34.94 25.92
CA CYS A 10 33.44 -33.81 25.04
C CYS A 10 32.36 -33.65 23.96
N VAL A 11 31.10 -33.81 24.25
CA VAL A 11 30.06 -33.54 23.24
C VAL A 11 28.86 -32.76 23.82
N THR A 12 29.05 -31.95 24.82
CA THR A 12 27.94 -31.15 25.33
C THR A 12 28.24 -29.67 25.51
N ALA A 13 29.04 -29.11 24.64
CA ALA A 13 29.37 -27.70 24.75
C ALA A 13 29.27 -26.94 23.40
N LEU A 14 28.35 -27.34 22.51
CA LEU A 14 28.24 -26.69 21.21
C LEU A 14 26.79 -26.40 20.75
N LEU A 15 25.88 -26.27 21.69
CA LEU A 15 24.46 -25.98 21.35
C LEU A 15 23.88 -24.75 22.04
N ALA A 16 24.68 -23.82 22.49
CA ALA A 16 24.18 -22.64 23.18
C ALA A 16 24.59 -21.30 22.55
N LEU A 17 25.00 -21.28 21.30
CA LEU A 17 25.48 -20.03 20.67
C LEU A 17 24.76 -19.61 19.37
N THR A 18 23.60 -20.17 19.10
CA THR A 18 22.86 -19.79 17.88
C THR A 18 21.55 -19.07 18.13
N CYS A 19 21.21 -18.68 19.33
CA CYS A 19 19.96 -17.97 19.61
C CYS A 19 20.08 -16.45 19.77
N CYS A 20 21.27 -15.88 19.74
CA CYS A 20 21.41 -14.42 19.94
C CYS A 20 21.54 -13.59 18.67
N ALA A 21 21.62 -14.21 17.51
CA ALA A 21 21.76 -13.45 16.25
C ALA A 21 20.43 -12.98 15.65
N ALA A 22 19.31 -13.54 16.08
CA ALA A 22 18.01 -13.19 15.52
C ALA A 22 17.34 -11.96 16.14
N VAL A 23 17.81 -11.52 17.31
CA VAL A 23 17.19 -10.39 18.03
C VAL A 23 17.86 -9.05 17.69
N ALA A 24 19.11 -9.08 17.22
CA ALA A 24 19.83 -7.85 16.89
C ALA A 24 19.44 -7.20 15.57
N GLN A 25 18.76 -7.92 14.68
CA GLN A 25 18.33 -7.35 13.40
C GLN A 25 17.04 -6.54 13.49
N ASN A 26 16.32 -6.62 14.59
CA ASN A 26 15.05 -5.91 14.74
C ASN A 26 15.20 -4.50 15.33
N ASP A 27 16.35 -4.17 15.91
CA ASP A 27 16.56 -2.85 16.52
C ASP A 27 17.18 -1.81 15.57
N GLN A 28 17.74 -2.22 14.44
CA GLN A 28 18.30 -1.26 13.48
C GLN A 28 17.23 -0.58 12.63
N ASN A 29 15.99 -1.03 12.66
CA ASN A 29 14.88 -0.40 11.94
C ASN A 29 14.12 0.67 12.75
N ARG A 30 14.49 0.90 14.00
CA ARG A 30 13.83 1.90 14.85
C ARG A 30 14.24 3.35 14.59
N GLY A 31 15.29 3.58 13.82
CA GLY A 31 15.82 4.92 13.58
C GLY A 31 15.30 5.61 12.31
N GLN A 32 14.59 4.90 11.45
CA GLN A 32 13.97 5.51 10.29
C GLN A 32 12.45 5.44 10.50
N SER A 33 11.87 6.49 11.01
CA SER A 33 10.44 6.72 10.84
C SER A 33 10.17 6.92 9.35
N LYS A 34 10.22 5.83 8.59
CA LYS A 34 9.58 5.78 7.30
C LYS A 34 8.13 6.13 7.59
N LYS A 35 7.70 7.28 7.13
CA LYS A 35 6.28 7.64 7.17
C LYS A 35 5.53 6.46 6.56
N GLN A 36 4.92 5.66 7.41
CA GLN A 36 4.24 4.45 6.99
C GLN A 36 2.91 4.88 6.36
N TYR A 37 2.90 4.97 5.05
CA TYR A 37 1.67 5.23 4.33
C TYR A 37 0.76 4.00 4.41
N ARG A 38 -0.53 4.23 4.61
CA ARG A 38 -1.51 3.15 4.52
C ARG A 38 -1.63 2.70 3.09
N GLN A 39 -1.66 1.39 2.89
CA GLN A 39 -1.78 0.79 1.57
C GLN A 39 -3.10 0.05 1.41
N PHE A 40 -3.57 -0.02 0.19
CA PHE A 40 -4.68 -0.91 -0.17
C PHE A 40 -4.25 -2.36 -0.01
N ASN A 41 -5.08 -3.16 0.64
CA ASN A 41 -4.88 -4.60 0.65
C ASN A 41 -5.33 -5.24 -0.69
N GLN A 42 -4.97 -6.50 -0.91
CA GLN A 42 -5.30 -7.19 -2.16
C GLN A 42 -6.81 -7.25 -2.43
N ASN A 43 -7.62 -7.47 -1.41
CA ASN A 43 -9.08 -7.53 -1.57
C ASN A 43 -9.65 -6.19 -2.02
N GLN A 44 -9.16 -5.09 -1.47
CA GLN A 44 -9.55 -3.74 -1.86
C GLN A 44 -9.16 -3.45 -3.31
N GLN A 45 -7.95 -3.81 -3.70
CA GLN A 45 -7.48 -3.64 -5.09
C GLN A 45 -8.32 -4.47 -6.06
N GLN A 46 -8.63 -5.72 -5.73
CA GLN A 46 -9.47 -6.58 -6.56
C GLN A 46 -10.90 -6.04 -6.68
N ALA A 47 -11.49 -5.60 -5.58
CA ALA A 47 -12.83 -5.02 -5.58
C ALA A 47 -12.91 -3.75 -6.41
N ALA A 48 -11.92 -2.85 -6.28
CA ALA A 48 -11.84 -1.63 -7.07
C ALA A 48 -11.68 -1.93 -8.57
N ARG A 49 -10.81 -2.87 -8.92
CA ARG A 49 -10.61 -3.28 -10.31
C ARG A 49 -11.85 -3.97 -10.89
N ALA A 50 -12.52 -4.83 -10.12
CA ALA A 50 -13.76 -5.48 -10.54
C ALA A 50 -14.87 -4.45 -10.81
N TYR A 51 -15.00 -3.47 -9.92
CA TYR A 51 -15.94 -2.38 -10.13
C TYR A 51 -15.61 -1.56 -11.39
N TYR A 52 -14.35 -1.16 -11.54
CA TYR A 52 -13.89 -0.43 -12.72
C TYR A 52 -14.18 -1.19 -14.01
N ASN A 53 -13.88 -2.48 -14.07
CA ASN A 53 -14.10 -3.30 -15.26
C ASN A 53 -15.58 -3.37 -15.67
N GLN A 54 -16.50 -3.30 -14.71
CA GLN A 54 -17.94 -3.31 -14.96
C GLN A 54 -18.51 -1.92 -15.28
N HIS A 55 -17.79 -0.84 -14.93
CA HIS A 55 -18.30 0.54 -15.01
C HIS A 55 -17.30 1.48 -15.68
N GLN A 56 -16.56 1.01 -16.68
CA GLN A 56 -15.53 1.79 -17.38
C GLN A 56 -16.07 3.10 -17.97
N ASP A 57 -17.33 3.10 -18.40
CA ASP A 57 -18.00 4.27 -18.96
C ASP A 57 -18.51 5.26 -17.90
N HIS A 58 -18.38 4.93 -16.63
CA HIS A 58 -18.84 5.79 -15.55
C HIS A 58 -18.07 7.11 -15.55
N PRO A 59 -18.77 8.26 -15.50
CA PRO A 59 -18.12 9.59 -15.63
C PRO A 59 -16.98 9.83 -14.65
N VAL A 60 -17.03 9.20 -13.47
CA VAL A 60 -16.01 9.34 -12.42
C VAL A 60 -14.62 8.84 -12.87
N PHE A 61 -14.57 7.90 -13.82
CA PHE A 61 -13.31 7.34 -14.33
C PHE A 61 -12.77 8.04 -15.57
N ARG A 62 -13.50 9.01 -16.08
CA ARG A 62 -13.02 9.78 -17.25
C ARG A 62 -11.87 10.68 -16.82
N HIS A 63 -10.85 10.75 -17.67
CA HIS A 63 -9.84 11.78 -17.51
C HIS A 63 -10.46 13.14 -17.76
N PRO A 64 -10.24 14.12 -16.88
CA PRO A 64 -10.51 15.50 -17.20
C PRO A 64 -9.70 15.94 -18.44
N ASP A 65 -10.26 16.82 -19.26
CA ASP A 65 -9.58 17.32 -20.47
C ASP A 65 -8.20 17.93 -20.19
N GLN A 66 -8.02 18.44 -18.98
CA GLN A 66 -6.76 19.04 -18.52
C GLN A 66 -5.76 18.02 -17.99
N TRP A 67 -6.14 16.73 -17.89
CA TRP A 67 -5.29 15.69 -17.32
C TRP A 67 -4.08 15.41 -18.22
N ASN A 68 -2.90 15.39 -17.64
CA ASN A 68 -1.66 15.15 -18.37
C ASN A 68 -0.69 14.30 -17.52
N ASN A 69 0.43 13.93 -18.11
CA ASN A 69 1.45 13.11 -17.46
C ASN A 69 2.05 13.75 -16.19
N ASP A 70 2.01 15.06 -16.07
CA ASP A 70 2.50 15.74 -14.88
C ASP A 70 1.56 15.49 -13.69
N TYR A 71 0.24 15.59 -13.89
CA TYR A 71 -0.74 15.20 -12.87
C TYR A 71 -0.64 13.71 -12.51
N GLU A 72 -0.47 12.87 -13.53
CA GLU A 72 -0.29 11.43 -13.32
C GLU A 72 0.88 11.13 -12.38
N SER A 73 2.02 11.76 -12.60
CA SER A 73 3.23 11.56 -11.80
C SER A 73 3.10 12.00 -10.34
N ARG A 74 2.15 12.88 -10.06
CA ARG A 74 1.88 13.41 -8.71
C ARG A 74 1.01 12.49 -7.86
N ILE A 75 0.29 11.54 -8.46
CA ILE A 75 -0.50 10.56 -7.72
C ILE A 75 0.42 9.48 -7.15
N ARG A 76 1.06 9.81 -6.05
CA ARG A 76 2.00 8.91 -5.35
C ARG A 76 1.94 9.12 -3.84
N PRO A 77 2.26 8.10 -3.06
CA PRO A 77 2.30 8.22 -1.61
C PRO A 77 3.16 9.41 -1.14
N GLY A 78 2.60 10.20 -0.25
CA GLY A 78 3.25 11.38 0.33
C GLY A 78 2.95 12.70 -0.37
N TYR A 79 2.47 12.69 -1.59
CA TYR A 79 2.06 13.92 -2.28
C TYR A 79 0.77 14.48 -1.65
N VAL A 80 0.72 15.79 -1.49
CA VAL A 80 -0.51 16.49 -1.09
C VAL A 80 -1.15 17.06 -2.34
N LEU A 81 -2.38 16.65 -2.62
CA LEU A 81 -3.09 17.13 -3.80
C LEU A 81 -3.24 18.65 -3.75
N ASP A 82 -2.83 19.32 -4.81
CA ASP A 82 -3.03 20.74 -4.97
C ASP A 82 -4.50 21.10 -5.27
N ASP A 83 -4.81 22.37 -5.33
CA ASP A 83 -6.19 22.84 -5.47
C ASP A 83 -6.80 22.44 -6.82
N ASP A 84 -6.00 22.32 -7.87
CA ASP A 84 -6.50 21.88 -9.17
C ASP A 84 -6.87 20.41 -9.17
N MET A 85 -6.00 19.55 -8.60
CA MET A 85 -6.28 18.14 -8.45
C MET A 85 -7.46 17.87 -7.51
N ARG A 86 -7.62 18.67 -6.44
CA ARG A 86 -8.78 18.57 -5.55
C ARG A 86 -10.08 18.91 -6.26
N ARG A 87 -10.08 19.93 -7.10
CA ARG A 87 -11.26 20.31 -7.91
C ARG A 87 -11.64 19.24 -8.93
N MET A 88 -10.64 18.53 -9.47
CA MET A 88 -10.86 17.42 -10.40
C MET A 88 -11.22 16.12 -9.72
N SER A 89 -11.05 16.02 -8.39
CA SER A 89 -11.36 14.83 -7.64
C SER A 89 -12.85 14.70 -7.35
N GLN A 90 -13.32 13.46 -7.31
CA GLN A 90 -14.70 13.12 -6.95
C GLN A 90 -14.70 12.05 -5.86
N PRO A 91 -15.72 11.98 -5.01
CA PRO A 91 -15.86 10.86 -4.09
C PRO A 91 -15.94 9.53 -4.85
N ALA A 92 -15.33 8.49 -4.32
CA ALA A 92 -15.48 7.15 -4.89
C ALA A 92 -16.96 6.72 -4.83
N PRO A 93 -17.48 6.03 -5.85
CA PRO A 93 -18.85 5.54 -5.87
C PRO A 93 -19.17 4.65 -4.66
N ASP A 94 -20.38 4.79 -4.11
CA ASP A 94 -20.79 4.05 -2.92
C ASP A 94 -20.74 2.52 -3.12
N ASP A 95 -21.05 2.05 -4.31
CA ASP A 95 -20.98 0.61 -4.63
C ASP A 95 -19.55 0.10 -4.65
N MET A 96 -18.61 0.91 -5.13
CA MET A 96 -17.19 0.61 -5.06
C MET A 96 -16.73 0.56 -3.60
N ILE A 97 -17.13 1.54 -2.79
CA ILE A 97 -16.78 1.59 -1.36
C ILE A 97 -17.36 0.38 -0.63
N ARG A 98 -18.57 -0.06 -0.97
CA ARG A 98 -19.14 -1.28 -0.39
C ARG A 98 -18.31 -2.52 -0.70
N GLY A 99 -17.80 -2.63 -1.92
CA GLY A 99 -16.93 -3.75 -2.32
C GLY A 99 -15.55 -3.70 -1.66
N MET A 100 -14.97 -2.52 -1.54
CA MET A 100 -13.64 -2.32 -0.92
C MET A 100 -13.66 -2.34 0.61
N GLY A 101 -14.83 -2.09 1.20
CA GLY A 101 -14.94 -1.75 2.61
C GLY A 101 -14.68 -0.27 2.88
N ARG A 102 -15.18 0.21 4.01
CA ARG A 102 -15.01 1.62 4.38
C ARG A 102 -13.54 1.98 4.57
N ALA A 103 -13.19 3.19 4.19
CA ALA A 103 -11.87 3.73 4.50
C ALA A 103 -11.64 3.78 6.02
N PRO A 104 -10.40 3.61 6.49
CA PRO A 104 -10.08 3.77 7.90
C PRO A 104 -10.44 5.16 8.41
N ARG A 105 -10.65 5.29 9.71
CA ARG A 105 -10.97 6.59 10.32
C ARG A 105 -9.89 7.62 9.99
N GLY A 106 -10.30 8.80 9.54
CA GLY A 106 -9.40 9.87 9.13
C GLY A 106 -8.92 9.77 7.67
N TYR A 107 -9.43 8.78 6.92
CA TYR A 107 -9.12 8.58 5.51
C TYR A 107 -10.39 8.51 4.67
N ARG A 108 -10.25 8.72 3.38
CA ARG A 108 -11.34 8.58 2.41
C ARG A 108 -10.81 8.12 1.07
N TYR A 109 -11.68 7.49 0.29
CA TYR A 109 -11.40 7.17 -1.10
C TYR A 109 -11.95 8.27 -1.98
N ILE A 110 -11.10 8.75 -2.87
CA ILE A 110 -11.50 9.68 -3.94
C ILE A 110 -11.06 9.11 -5.28
N VAL A 111 -11.67 9.59 -6.34
CA VAL A 111 -11.26 9.32 -7.71
C VAL A 111 -10.75 10.61 -8.32
N VAL A 112 -9.55 10.58 -8.83
CA VAL A 112 -8.92 11.72 -9.52
C VAL A 112 -8.17 11.20 -10.74
N GLY A 113 -8.40 11.80 -11.91
CA GLY A 113 -7.80 11.35 -13.16
C GLY A 113 -8.07 9.87 -13.49
N GLY A 114 -9.23 9.35 -13.07
CA GLY A 114 -9.58 7.94 -13.27
C GLY A 114 -8.96 6.96 -12.27
N HIS A 115 -8.14 7.41 -11.32
CA HIS A 115 -7.50 6.56 -10.31
C HIS A 115 -8.21 6.64 -8.97
N VAL A 116 -8.31 5.51 -8.27
CA VAL A 116 -8.80 5.48 -6.89
C VAL A 116 -7.65 5.77 -5.94
N VAL A 117 -7.80 6.78 -5.13
CA VAL A 117 -6.75 7.29 -4.25
C VAL A 117 -7.23 7.29 -2.80
N LEU A 118 -6.41 6.76 -1.92
CA LEU A 118 -6.60 6.85 -0.47
C LEU A 118 -5.91 8.11 0.04
N VAL A 119 -6.69 9.05 0.55
CA VAL A 119 -6.19 10.31 1.10
C VAL A 119 -6.61 10.49 2.56
N ASP A 120 -5.82 11.24 3.31
CA ASP A 120 -6.20 11.71 4.63
C ASP A 120 -7.00 13.03 4.58
N ASN A 121 -7.35 13.58 5.73
CA ASN A 121 -8.11 14.83 5.82
C ASN A 121 -7.38 16.04 5.20
N GLY A 122 -6.06 16.00 5.08
CA GLY A 122 -5.24 17.02 4.43
C GLY A 122 -5.00 16.77 2.94
N TYR A 123 -5.71 15.82 2.33
CA TYR A 123 -5.51 15.42 0.94
C TYR A 123 -4.12 14.87 0.63
N ARG A 124 -3.43 14.36 1.63
CA ARG A 124 -2.18 13.62 1.40
C ARG A 124 -2.49 12.23 0.89
N VAL A 125 -1.86 11.88 -0.22
CA VAL A 125 -1.96 10.55 -0.82
C VAL A 125 -1.24 9.53 0.06
N HIS A 126 -1.91 8.46 0.40
CA HIS A 126 -1.35 7.30 1.10
C HIS A 126 -1.12 6.12 0.18
N ASP A 127 -2.02 5.90 -0.78
CA ASP A 127 -1.89 4.89 -1.82
C ASP A 127 -2.83 5.21 -2.98
N ALA A 128 -2.58 4.62 -4.13
CA ALA A 128 -3.41 4.79 -5.31
C ALA A 128 -3.53 3.48 -6.10
N ILE A 129 -4.71 3.23 -6.64
CA ILE A 129 -4.97 2.16 -7.59
C ILE A 129 -5.07 2.80 -8.97
N HIS A 130 -4.08 2.53 -9.81
CA HIS A 130 -4.05 2.99 -11.19
C HIS A 130 -4.82 2.00 -12.07
N PHE A 131 -5.73 2.51 -12.86
CA PHE A 131 -6.41 1.73 -13.88
C PHE A 131 -5.77 2.02 -15.23
N GLU A 132 -5.50 0.97 -15.98
CA GLU A 132 -5.11 1.12 -17.38
C GLU A 132 -6.35 1.50 -18.19
N ILE A 133 -6.42 2.75 -18.57
CA ILE A 133 -7.48 3.20 -19.45
C ILE A 133 -7.11 2.75 -20.84
N SER A 134 -7.81 1.74 -21.34
CA SER A 134 -7.74 1.37 -22.76
C SER A 134 -8.32 2.53 -23.56
N VAL A 135 -7.46 3.38 -24.07
CA VAL A 135 -7.85 4.33 -25.09
C VAL A 135 -8.18 3.50 -26.33
N GLY A 136 -9.47 3.20 -26.50
CA GLY A 136 -9.94 2.56 -27.72
C GLY A 136 -9.55 3.44 -28.91
N HIS A 137 -8.80 2.86 -29.83
CA HIS A 137 -8.48 3.45 -31.13
C HIS A 137 -9.67 3.25 -32.05
#